data_2c5093d73502c3e1403cc764cf1b5836
#
_entry.id   2c5093d73502c3e1403cc764cf1b5836
#
_cell.length_a   1.000
_cell.length_b   1.000
_cell.length_c   1.000
_cell.angle_alpha   90.00
_cell.angle_beta   90.00
_cell.angle_gamma   90.00
#
_symmetry.space_group_name_H-M   'P 1'
#
loop_
_entity.id
_entity.type
_entity.pdbx_description
1 polymer ?
#
loop_
_entity_poly.entity_id
_entity_poly.type
_entity_poly.pdbx_seq_one_letter_code
_entity_poly.pdbx_strand_id
1 'polypeptide(L)'
;MKVSVVICTYAEEMYGHFEDALESVRGQTYDDVEIVVVVDGNEDLYERVRSDHGGDEDLTLHCNEDNVGLSASRNNALEFVTGDVVALIDDDAVADERWVEELVAVYEGTDAIAAGGRMTPIWVDGRPGFLPEEFYWLVGVTHRGFADPGEEVRNTFGSNISFRTEVLEELDGFEAEVGRQGEKNLQAHETELCARMREEYGRGVVYNPDAEVGHKVFEWRTDKQWLFERAFWQGYSKRAMESLVSADASQEESEFLEQLLTEFVPSRVRSLVTEPDTEKAAQLVTLFVLTGTIGSGYLYGLLEW
;
A
#
# COMPACT_ATOMS: atom_id res chain seq x y z
N MET A 1 -22.60 -0.74 9.40
CA MET A 1 -21.72 -1.67 8.60
C MET A 1 -20.53 -2.01 9.48
N LYS A 2 -20.32 -3.27 9.79
CA LYS A 2 -19.19 -3.68 10.63
C LYS A 2 -17.90 -3.75 9.78
N VAL A 3 -16.80 -3.25 10.32
CA VAL A 3 -15.50 -3.27 9.66
C VAL A 3 -14.52 -4.12 10.47
N SER A 4 -13.90 -5.11 9.81
CA SER A 4 -12.79 -5.87 10.37
C SER A 4 -11.49 -5.25 9.89
N VAL A 5 -10.70 -4.70 10.79
CA VAL A 5 -9.37 -4.16 10.48
C VAL A 5 -8.32 -5.25 10.72
N VAL A 6 -7.57 -5.58 9.68
CA VAL A 6 -6.52 -6.62 9.74
C VAL A 6 -5.14 -5.97 9.83
N ILE A 7 -4.37 -6.38 10.83
CA ILE A 7 -2.96 -6.00 11.03
C ILE A 7 -2.12 -7.27 11.04
N CYS A 8 -1.11 -7.36 10.16
CA CYS A 8 -0.15 -8.46 10.17
C CYS A 8 1.21 -7.93 10.65
N THR A 9 1.87 -8.68 11.54
CA THR A 9 3.22 -8.35 12.04
C THR A 9 4.06 -9.62 12.17
N TYR A 10 5.41 -9.51 12.14
CA TYR A 10 6.29 -10.68 12.23
C TYR A 10 7.61 -10.41 12.97
N ALA A 11 8.01 -9.15 13.08
CA ALA A 11 9.33 -8.77 13.57
C ALA A 11 9.24 -8.09 14.94
N GLU A 12 10.00 -8.57 15.93
CA GLU A 12 9.96 -8.03 17.28
C GLU A 12 10.44 -6.58 17.35
N GLU A 13 11.37 -6.19 16.50
CA GLU A 13 11.83 -4.80 16.36
C GLU A 13 10.73 -3.85 15.87
N MET A 14 9.68 -4.37 15.26
CA MET A 14 8.53 -3.58 14.79
C MET A 14 7.46 -3.40 15.87
N TYR A 15 7.59 -4.06 17.03
CA TYR A 15 6.56 -4.05 18.07
C TYR A 15 6.07 -2.65 18.46
N GLY A 16 6.99 -1.69 18.66
CA GLY A 16 6.59 -0.30 18.98
C GLY A 16 5.85 0.41 17.84
N HIS A 17 6.09 0.00 16.60
CA HIS A 17 5.35 0.53 15.44
C HIS A 17 3.98 -0.13 15.30
N PHE A 18 3.91 -1.43 15.56
CA PHE A 18 2.66 -2.17 15.67
C PHE A 18 1.73 -1.59 16.75
N GLU A 19 2.28 -1.22 17.93
CA GLU A 19 1.50 -0.54 18.99
C GLU A 19 0.88 0.77 18.47
N ASP A 20 1.66 1.62 17.76
CA ASP A 20 1.14 2.85 17.19
C ASP A 20 0.03 2.57 16.15
N ALA A 21 0.18 1.51 15.33
CA ALA A 21 -0.85 1.09 14.39
C ALA A 21 -2.12 0.63 15.10
N LEU A 22 -1.99 -0.26 16.10
CA LEU A 22 -3.10 -0.78 16.90
C LEU A 22 -3.85 0.33 17.64
N GLU A 23 -3.12 1.26 18.27
CA GLU A 23 -3.73 2.40 18.97
C GLU A 23 -4.47 3.32 18.01
N SER A 24 -3.95 3.53 16.80
CA SER A 24 -4.62 4.36 15.78
C SER A 24 -5.94 3.75 15.30
N VAL A 25 -6.02 2.42 15.22
CA VAL A 25 -7.27 1.72 14.90
C VAL A 25 -8.26 1.77 16.06
N ARG A 26 -7.81 1.64 17.30
CA ARG A 26 -8.64 1.81 18.48
C ARG A 26 -9.18 3.23 18.65
N GLY A 27 -8.43 4.21 18.16
CA GLY A 27 -8.78 5.62 18.20
C GLY A 27 -9.79 6.07 17.13
N GLN A 28 -10.35 5.16 16.32
CA GLN A 28 -11.29 5.51 15.26
C GLN A 28 -12.58 6.11 15.78
N THR A 29 -13.13 7.09 15.05
CA THR A 29 -14.43 7.71 15.36
C THR A 29 -15.62 6.81 15.00
N TYR A 30 -15.40 5.78 14.21
CA TYR A 30 -16.41 4.79 13.83
C TYR A 30 -16.47 3.65 14.85
N ASP A 31 -17.67 3.40 15.43
CA ASP A 31 -17.83 2.52 16.60
C ASP A 31 -17.82 1.02 16.27
N ASP A 32 -18.28 0.60 15.06
CA ASP A 32 -18.50 -0.81 14.71
C ASP A 32 -17.26 -1.42 14.03
N VAL A 33 -16.16 -1.47 14.78
CA VAL A 33 -14.85 -1.97 14.36
C VAL A 33 -14.44 -3.17 15.21
N GLU A 34 -13.94 -4.22 14.57
CA GLU A 34 -13.16 -5.28 15.21
C GLU A 34 -11.75 -5.31 14.65
N ILE A 35 -10.80 -5.79 15.44
CA ILE A 35 -9.39 -5.85 15.06
C ILE A 35 -8.95 -7.30 15.00
N VAL A 36 -8.37 -7.71 13.88
CA VAL A 36 -7.77 -9.03 13.72
C VAL A 36 -6.26 -8.86 13.54
N VAL A 37 -5.50 -9.39 14.48
CA VAL A 37 -4.03 -9.35 14.45
C VAL A 37 -3.49 -10.74 14.13
N VAL A 38 -2.63 -10.83 13.12
CA VAL A 38 -1.90 -12.05 12.77
C VAL A 38 -0.41 -11.83 12.97
N VAL A 39 0.18 -12.65 13.84
CA VAL A 39 1.64 -12.71 14.03
C VAL A 39 2.18 -13.83 13.16
N ASP A 40 3.06 -13.49 12.21
CA ASP A 40 3.53 -14.41 11.17
C ASP A 40 4.81 -15.15 11.61
N GLY A 41 4.63 -16.34 12.21
CA GLY A 41 5.71 -17.28 12.55
C GLY A 41 6.68 -16.81 13.63
N ASN A 42 6.21 -15.97 14.58
CA ASN A 42 7.03 -15.47 15.68
C ASN A 42 6.32 -15.64 17.04
N GLU A 43 6.58 -16.76 17.71
CA GLU A 43 5.93 -17.12 18.96
C GLU A 43 6.29 -16.13 20.10
N ASP A 44 7.52 -15.61 20.16
CA ASP A 44 7.93 -14.66 21.20
C ASP A 44 7.15 -13.34 21.05
N LEU A 45 7.00 -12.84 19.82
CA LEU A 45 6.20 -11.67 19.52
C LEU A 45 4.71 -11.92 19.83
N TYR A 46 4.18 -13.09 19.46
CA TYR A 46 2.81 -13.47 19.78
C TYR A 46 2.54 -13.47 21.28
N GLU A 47 3.41 -14.10 22.09
CA GLU A 47 3.27 -14.11 23.53
C GLU A 47 3.33 -12.70 24.14
N ARG A 48 4.14 -11.81 23.56
CA ARG A 48 4.19 -10.41 23.97
C ARG A 48 2.88 -9.69 23.66
N VAL A 49 2.37 -9.77 22.42
CA VAL A 49 1.09 -9.16 22.03
C VAL A 49 -0.04 -9.74 22.89
N ARG A 50 -0.04 -11.07 23.13
CA ARG A 50 -1.03 -11.73 23.96
C ARG A 50 -0.97 -11.27 25.43
N SER A 51 0.23 -11.05 25.95
CA SER A 51 0.41 -10.54 27.32
C SER A 51 -0.14 -9.14 27.50
N ASP A 52 0.06 -8.29 26.49
CA ASP A 52 -0.27 -6.88 26.57
C ASP A 52 -1.73 -6.61 26.15
N HIS A 53 -2.29 -7.38 25.20
CA HIS A 53 -3.61 -7.16 24.59
C HIS A 53 -4.56 -8.35 24.60
N GLY A 54 -4.16 -9.53 25.04
CA GLY A 54 -4.97 -10.77 24.97
C GLY A 54 -6.25 -10.78 25.80
N GLY A 55 -6.51 -9.73 26.57
CA GLY A 55 -7.73 -9.52 27.34
C GLY A 55 -8.72 -8.53 26.71
N ASP A 56 -8.37 -7.95 25.56
CA ASP A 56 -9.15 -6.91 24.91
C ASP A 56 -10.28 -7.54 24.09
N GLU A 57 -11.53 -7.12 24.35
CA GLU A 57 -12.73 -7.71 23.73
C GLU A 57 -12.86 -7.37 22.24
N ASP A 58 -12.18 -6.32 21.79
CA ASP A 58 -12.19 -5.81 20.41
C ASP A 58 -11.15 -6.47 19.50
N LEU A 59 -10.25 -7.31 20.07
CA LEU A 59 -9.10 -7.86 19.38
C LEU A 59 -9.13 -9.39 19.32
N THR A 60 -9.03 -9.91 18.09
CA THR A 60 -8.75 -11.32 17.81
C THR A 60 -7.29 -11.49 17.45
N LEU A 61 -6.56 -12.35 18.12
CA LEU A 61 -5.13 -12.59 17.94
C LEU A 61 -4.88 -14.01 17.44
N HIS A 62 -4.17 -14.15 16.33
CA HIS A 62 -3.73 -15.42 15.74
C HIS A 62 -2.22 -15.43 15.54
N CYS A 63 -1.59 -16.62 15.66
CA CYS A 63 -0.19 -16.83 15.33
C CYS A 63 -0.07 -17.94 14.26
N ASN A 64 0.60 -17.65 13.16
CA ASN A 64 0.98 -18.68 12.21
C ASN A 64 2.10 -19.55 12.81
N GLU A 65 2.09 -20.86 12.55
CA GLU A 65 3.14 -21.78 13.04
C GLU A 65 4.51 -21.43 12.47
N ASP A 66 4.56 -21.05 11.18
CA ASP A 66 5.76 -20.65 10.44
C ASP A 66 5.54 -19.27 9.80
N ASN A 67 6.63 -18.58 9.41
CA ASN A 67 6.53 -17.36 8.60
C ASN A 67 6.10 -17.75 7.18
N VAL A 68 4.83 -17.53 6.88
CA VAL A 68 4.19 -17.86 5.60
C VAL A 68 4.10 -16.66 4.64
N GLY A 69 4.45 -15.47 5.11
CA GLY A 69 4.43 -14.22 4.34
C GLY A 69 3.09 -13.49 4.38
N LEU A 70 3.13 -12.22 3.98
CA LEU A 70 2.02 -11.26 4.16
C LEU A 70 0.70 -11.72 3.53
N SER A 71 0.71 -12.22 2.27
CA SER A 71 -0.52 -12.67 1.59
C SER A 71 -1.20 -13.82 2.32
N ALA A 72 -0.42 -14.83 2.72
CA ALA A 72 -0.96 -15.98 3.46
C ALA A 72 -1.42 -15.56 4.86
N SER A 73 -0.71 -14.65 5.54
CA SER A 73 -1.12 -14.11 6.84
C SER A 73 -2.44 -13.31 6.74
N ARG A 74 -2.62 -12.52 5.68
CA ARG A 74 -3.89 -11.83 5.41
C ARG A 74 -5.02 -12.84 5.12
N ASN A 75 -4.75 -13.92 4.38
CA ASN A 75 -5.74 -14.98 4.16
C ASN A 75 -6.11 -15.69 5.47
N ASN A 76 -5.13 -16.00 6.32
CA ASN A 76 -5.39 -16.60 7.62
C ASN A 76 -6.25 -15.65 8.51
N ALA A 77 -6.06 -14.32 8.39
CA ALA A 77 -6.89 -13.36 9.08
C ALA A 77 -8.36 -13.44 8.63
N LEU A 78 -8.65 -13.75 7.35
CA LEU A 78 -10.02 -13.87 6.85
C LEU A 78 -10.85 -14.94 7.55
N GLU A 79 -10.22 -15.93 8.18
CA GLU A 79 -10.92 -16.95 8.98
C GLU A 79 -11.55 -16.39 10.26
N PHE A 80 -11.09 -15.21 10.70
CA PHE A 80 -11.50 -14.57 11.96
C PHE A 80 -12.33 -13.31 11.76
N VAL A 81 -12.43 -12.77 10.53
CA VAL A 81 -13.23 -11.57 10.26
C VAL A 81 -14.71 -11.86 10.32
N THR A 82 -15.48 -10.95 10.88
CA THR A 82 -16.94 -11.03 10.96
C THR A 82 -17.63 -9.78 10.44
N GLY A 83 -16.86 -8.80 9.97
CA GLY A 83 -17.35 -7.54 9.41
C GLY A 83 -17.85 -7.67 7.97
N ASP A 84 -18.67 -6.73 7.56
CA ASP A 84 -19.15 -6.58 6.18
C ASP A 84 -18.02 -6.15 5.22
N VAL A 85 -17.00 -5.48 5.77
CA VAL A 85 -15.84 -4.95 5.08
C VAL A 85 -14.58 -5.34 5.84
N VAL A 86 -13.56 -5.76 5.08
CA VAL A 86 -12.19 -5.98 5.58
C VAL A 86 -11.33 -4.81 5.16
N ALA A 87 -10.74 -4.09 6.10
CA ALA A 87 -9.79 -3.02 5.88
C ALA A 87 -8.38 -3.48 6.30
N LEU A 88 -7.39 -3.17 5.49
CA LEU A 88 -5.99 -3.57 5.72
C LEU A 88 -5.16 -2.37 6.12
N ILE A 89 -4.32 -2.57 7.15
CA ILE A 89 -3.30 -1.62 7.58
C ILE A 89 -2.04 -2.39 7.99
N ASP A 90 -0.87 -1.87 7.62
CA ASP A 90 0.41 -2.49 7.98
C ASP A 90 0.87 -2.06 9.38
N ASP A 91 1.76 -2.83 10.00
CA ASP A 91 2.29 -2.58 11.34
C ASP A 91 3.25 -1.37 11.42
N ASP A 92 3.61 -0.78 10.27
CA ASP A 92 4.39 0.47 10.18
C ASP A 92 3.55 1.68 9.72
N ALA A 93 2.22 1.61 9.91
CA ALA A 93 1.30 2.64 9.50
C ALA A 93 0.44 3.16 10.68
N VAL A 94 -0.12 4.36 10.54
CA VAL A 94 -0.96 5.02 11.55
C VAL A 94 -2.17 5.61 10.85
N ALA A 95 -3.36 5.13 11.20
CA ALA A 95 -4.60 5.62 10.63
C ALA A 95 -4.98 7.00 11.18
N ASP A 96 -5.54 7.87 10.34
CA ASP A 96 -6.26 9.06 10.81
C ASP A 96 -7.48 8.65 11.62
N GLU A 97 -7.91 9.45 12.59
CA GLU A 97 -9.04 9.14 13.49
C GLU A 97 -10.37 8.88 12.75
N ARG A 98 -10.52 9.37 11.51
CA ARG A 98 -11.70 9.21 10.67
C ARG A 98 -11.52 8.20 9.54
N TRP A 99 -10.40 7.50 9.49
CA TRP A 99 -10.08 6.60 8.39
C TRP A 99 -11.18 5.56 8.09
N VAL A 100 -11.66 4.85 9.11
CA VAL A 100 -12.73 3.85 8.93
C VAL A 100 -14.04 4.51 8.55
N GLU A 101 -14.40 5.66 9.15
CA GLU A 101 -15.59 6.44 8.81
C GLU A 101 -15.59 6.82 7.32
N GLU A 102 -14.44 7.29 6.80
CA GLU A 102 -14.29 7.71 5.41
C GLU A 102 -14.31 6.51 4.43
N LEU A 103 -13.78 5.35 4.81
CA LEU A 103 -13.94 4.13 4.03
C LEU A 103 -15.41 3.68 3.98
N VAL A 104 -16.09 3.65 5.12
CA VAL A 104 -17.52 3.27 5.21
C VAL A 104 -18.39 4.21 4.39
N ALA A 105 -18.12 5.52 4.42
CA ALA A 105 -18.85 6.50 3.63
C ALA A 105 -18.84 6.20 2.12
N VAL A 106 -17.75 5.64 1.59
CA VAL A 106 -17.68 5.18 0.19
C VAL A 106 -18.67 4.06 -0.07
N TYR A 107 -18.70 3.03 0.79
CA TYR A 107 -19.60 1.87 0.62
C TYR A 107 -21.08 2.21 0.83
N GLU A 108 -21.39 3.16 1.71
CA GLU A 108 -22.76 3.61 1.95
C GLU A 108 -23.25 4.58 0.87
N GLY A 109 -22.34 5.36 0.29
CA GLY A 109 -22.66 6.36 -0.73
C GLY A 109 -22.65 5.85 -2.16
N THR A 110 -22.09 4.66 -2.42
CA THR A 110 -21.90 4.08 -3.76
C THR A 110 -22.15 2.57 -3.76
N ASP A 111 -22.05 1.96 -4.93
CA ASP A 111 -22.04 0.50 -5.11
C ASP A 111 -20.61 -0.08 -5.11
N ALA A 112 -19.64 0.58 -4.46
CA ALA A 112 -18.27 0.15 -4.36
C ALA A 112 -18.14 -1.25 -3.75
N ILE A 113 -17.25 -2.06 -4.32
CA ILE A 113 -16.87 -3.38 -3.80
C ILE A 113 -15.49 -3.36 -3.14
N ALA A 114 -14.70 -2.33 -3.43
CA ALA A 114 -13.43 -2.01 -2.79
C ALA A 114 -13.27 -0.49 -2.66
N ALA A 115 -12.64 -0.05 -1.60
CA ALA A 115 -12.31 1.35 -1.35
C ALA A 115 -10.89 1.45 -0.76
N GLY A 116 -10.24 2.57 -1.02
CA GLY A 116 -8.92 2.84 -0.44
C GLY A 116 -8.62 4.33 -0.41
N GLY A 117 -7.62 4.70 0.34
CA GLY A 117 -7.35 6.09 0.64
C GLY A 117 -5.93 6.55 0.37
N ARG A 118 -5.65 7.74 0.86
CA ARG A 118 -4.36 8.39 0.72
C ARG A 118 -3.36 7.88 1.75
N MET A 119 -2.16 7.53 1.29
CA MET A 119 -1.00 7.30 2.15
C MET A 119 -0.20 8.58 2.27
N THR A 120 0.02 9.07 3.49
CA THR A 120 0.87 10.23 3.79
C THR A 120 2.18 9.79 4.45
N PRO A 121 3.30 10.52 4.28
CA PRO A 121 4.57 10.09 4.84
C PRO A 121 4.73 10.54 6.31
N ILE A 122 5.07 9.59 7.19
CA ILE A 122 5.65 9.87 8.51
C ILE A 122 7.16 9.64 8.38
N TRP A 123 7.92 10.72 8.14
CA TRP A 123 9.37 10.65 7.98
C TRP A 123 10.05 10.42 9.34
N VAL A 124 10.54 9.19 9.57
CA VAL A 124 11.16 8.83 10.87
C VAL A 124 12.47 9.59 11.08
N ASP A 125 13.30 9.74 10.04
CA ASP A 125 14.61 10.40 10.11
C ASP A 125 14.66 11.70 9.28
N GLY A 126 13.49 12.28 9.00
CA GLY A 126 13.36 13.51 8.23
C GLY A 126 13.14 13.30 6.73
N ARG A 127 12.52 14.29 6.11
CA ARG A 127 12.17 14.26 4.69
C ARG A 127 13.44 14.33 3.82
N PRO A 128 13.62 13.42 2.84
CA PRO A 128 14.71 13.50 1.88
C PRO A 128 14.46 14.64 0.86
N GLY A 129 15.19 15.74 0.96
CA GLY A 129 14.98 16.92 0.12
C GLY A 129 15.17 16.67 -1.39
N PHE A 130 15.87 15.59 -1.77
CA PHE A 130 16.09 15.25 -3.18
C PHE A 130 14.98 14.44 -3.82
N LEU A 131 14.09 13.75 -3.02
CA LEU A 131 13.03 12.89 -3.53
C LEU A 131 11.81 13.74 -3.95
N PRO A 132 11.41 13.73 -5.23
CA PRO A 132 10.23 14.45 -5.68
C PRO A 132 8.94 13.70 -5.33
N GLU A 133 7.88 14.45 -5.02
CA GLU A 133 6.58 13.91 -4.59
C GLU A 133 5.94 12.97 -5.63
N GLU A 134 6.26 13.13 -6.89
CA GLU A 134 5.80 12.27 -7.99
C GLU A 134 6.34 10.83 -7.88
N PHE A 135 7.39 10.61 -7.07
CA PHE A 135 7.99 9.29 -6.82
C PHE A 135 7.81 8.79 -5.39
N TYR A 136 6.94 9.42 -4.59
CA TYR A 136 6.65 8.96 -3.24
C TYR A 136 6.10 7.53 -3.17
N TRP A 137 5.49 7.06 -4.24
CA TRP A 137 5.03 5.67 -4.33
C TRP A 137 6.16 4.64 -4.19
N LEU A 138 7.41 4.99 -4.49
CA LEU A 138 8.56 4.12 -4.24
C LEU A 138 8.77 3.83 -2.75
N VAL A 139 8.37 4.73 -1.88
CA VAL A 139 8.47 4.61 -0.42
C VAL A 139 7.13 4.28 0.26
N GLY A 140 6.12 3.86 -0.50
CA GLY A 140 4.82 3.45 0.04
C GLY A 140 3.87 4.61 0.37
N VAL A 141 4.01 5.74 -0.31
CA VAL A 141 3.23 6.97 -0.08
C VAL A 141 2.52 7.38 -1.37
N THR A 142 1.30 7.86 -1.25
CA THR A 142 0.53 8.36 -2.40
C THR A 142 1.27 9.51 -3.08
N HIS A 143 1.52 9.36 -4.37
CA HIS A 143 2.26 10.36 -5.13
C HIS A 143 1.34 11.52 -5.59
N ARG A 144 1.96 12.62 -5.93
CA ARG A 144 1.27 13.76 -6.53
C ARG A 144 0.56 13.35 -7.84
N GLY A 145 -0.70 13.72 -7.99
CA GLY A 145 -1.50 13.42 -9.19
C GLY A 145 -1.96 11.96 -9.28
N PHE A 146 -2.12 11.27 -8.14
CA PHE A 146 -2.51 9.86 -8.11
C PHE A 146 -3.89 9.62 -8.71
N ALA A 147 -4.93 10.26 -8.19
CA ALA A 147 -6.32 10.14 -8.66
C ALA A 147 -7.19 11.27 -8.09
N ASP A 148 -8.33 11.51 -8.70
CA ASP A 148 -9.35 12.41 -8.19
C ASP A 148 -10.27 11.69 -7.15
N PRO A 149 -10.87 12.42 -6.19
CA PRO A 149 -11.79 11.85 -5.22
C PRO A 149 -12.97 11.14 -5.90
N GLY A 150 -13.24 9.89 -5.51
CA GLY A 150 -14.32 9.06 -6.07
C GLY A 150 -13.98 8.35 -7.38
N GLU A 151 -12.79 8.53 -7.91
CA GLU A 151 -12.33 7.80 -9.10
C GLU A 151 -12.07 6.33 -8.77
N GLU A 152 -12.40 5.43 -9.68
CA GLU A 152 -12.00 4.03 -9.60
C GLU A 152 -10.57 3.86 -10.15
N VAL A 153 -9.65 3.47 -9.27
CA VAL A 153 -8.26 3.16 -9.60
C VAL A 153 -8.04 1.64 -9.65
N ARG A 154 -6.91 1.22 -10.23
CA ARG A 154 -6.54 -0.21 -10.24
C ARG A 154 -6.40 -0.76 -8.81
N ASN A 155 -5.61 -0.10 -7.98
CA ASN A 155 -5.41 -0.41 -6.57
C ASN A 155 -4.88 0.82 -5.83
N THR A 156 -5.09 0.86 -4.51
CA THR A 156 -4.35 1.73 -3.59
C THR A 156 -3.22 0.92 -2.92
N PHE A 157 -2.61 1.46 -1.87
CA PHE A 157 -1.58 0.73 -1.13
C PHE A 157 -2.21 -0.32 -0.22
N GLY A 158 -1.54 -1.46 -0.05
CA GLY A 158 -1.99 -2.55 0.80
C GLY A 158 -2.13 -2.20 2.28
N SER A 159 -1.59 -1.06 2.70
CA SER A 159 -1.76 -0.49 4.03
C SER A 159 -2.91 0.53 4.13
N ASN A 160 -3.65 0.75 3.06
CA ASN A 160 -4.85 1.60 3.02
C ASN A 160 -5.76 1.18 1.87
N ILE A 161 -6.28 -0.02 2.00
CA ILE A 161 -7.24 -0.61 1.06
C ILE A 161 -8.26 -1.44 1.84
N SER A 162 -9.48 -1.48 1.36
CA SER A 162 -10.55 -2.28 1.94
C SER A 162 -11.39 -2.92 0.86
N PHE A 163 -12.04 -4.02 1.21
CA PHE A 163 -12.88 -4.81 0.31
C PHE A 163 -14.15 -5.24 1.05
N ARG A 164 -15.26 -5.42 0.32
CA ARG A 164 -16.36 -6.18 0.89
C ARG A 164 -15.89 -7.60 1.21
N THR A 165 -16.27 -8.11 2.36
CA THR A 165 -15.86 -9.45 2.81
C THR A 165 -16.27 -10.52 1.80
N GLU A 166 -17.48 -10.44 1.26
CA GLU A 166 -17.98 -11.35 0.22
C GLU A 166 -17.09 -11.39 -1.04
N VAL A 167 -16.50 -10.26 -1.43
CA VAL A 167 -15.62 -10.18 -2.60
C VAL A 167 -14.30 -10.91 -2.34
N LEU A 168 -13.72 -10.78 -1.14
CA LEU A 168 -12.52 -11.53 -0.76
C LEU A 168 -12.80 -13.03 -0.70
N GLU A 169 -13.95 -13.45 -0.18
CA GLU A 169 -14.38 -14.85 -0.12
C GLU A 169 -14.58 -15.44 -1.52
N GLU A 170 -15.29 -14.72 -2.41
CA GLU A 170 -15.54 -15.18 -3.78
C GLU A 170 -14.27 -15.26 -4.63
N LEU A 171 -13.27 -14.41 -4.35
CA LEU A 171 -11.97 -14.41 -5.01
C LEU A 171 -10.93 -15.33 -4.34
N ASP A 172 -11.29 -16.11 -3.31
CA ASP A 172 -10.34 -16.98 -2.59
C ASP A 172 -9.16 -16.21 -1.94
N GLY A 173 -9.38 -14.92 -1.58
CA GLY A 173 -8.41 -14.05 -0.94
C GLY A 173 -7.20 -13.70 -1.81
N PHE A 174 -6.04 -13.50 -1.17
CA PHE A 174 -4.77 -13.12 -1.81
C PHE A 174 -4.03 -14.34 -2.35
N GLU A 175 -3.43 -14.21 -3.54
CA GLU A 175 -2.57 -15.26 -4.10
C GLU A 175 -1.23 -15.32 -3.33
N ALA A 176 -1.01 -16.41 -2.61
CA ALA A 176 0.18 -16.57 -1.76
C ALA A 176 1.48 -16.76 -2.59
N GLU A 177 1.37 -17.27 -3.83
CA GLU A 177 2.53 -17.51 -4.69
C GLU A 177 3.06 -16.24 -5.38
N VAL A 178 2.27 -15.17 -5.42
CA VAL A 178 2.61 -13.85 -6.04
C VAL A 178 3.38 -12.97 -5.05
N GLY A 179 4.10 -13.52 -4.11
CA GLY A 179 4.94 -12.82 -3.16
C GLY A 179 6.43 -12.83 -3.51
N ARG A 180 7.25 -12.62 -2.48
CA ARG A 180 8.71 -12.77 -2.56
C ARG A 180 9.05 -14.23 -2.91
N GLN A 181 9.39 -14.51 -4.16
CA GLN A 181 9.97 -15.78 -4.56
C GLN A 181 11.49 -15.63 -4.73
N GLY A 182 12.27 -16.02 -3.70
CA GLY A 182 13.73 -15.97 -3.72
C GLY A 182 14.27 -14.55 -3.88
N GLU A 183 15.14 -14.33 -4.87
CA GLU A 183 15.71 -13.00 -5.18
C GLU A 183 14.75 -12.09 -5.98
N LYS A 184 13.64 -12.61 -6.50
CA LYS A 184 12.65 -11.86 -7.28
C LYS A 184 11.62 -11.24 -6.32
N ASN A 185 11.73 -9.95 -6.11
CA ASN A 185 10.88 -9.17 -5.21
C ASN A 185 9.66 -8.63 -5.99
N LEU A 186 8.74 -9.52 -6.39
CA LEU A 186 7.46 -9.14 -6.97
C LEU A 186 6.58 -8.55 -5.86
N GLN A 187 6.38 -7.25 -5.88
CA GLN A 187 5.51 -6.55 -4.93
C GLN A 187 4.20 -6.23 -5.63
N ALA A 188 3.32 -7.19 -5.69
CA ALA A 188 2.11 -7.09 -6.48
C ALA A 188 0.91 -7.80 -5.84
N HIS A 189 0.93 -8.04 -4.51
CA HIS A 189 -0.14 -8.77 -3.82
C HIS A 189 -1.51 -8.13 -4.03
N GLU A 190 -1.62 -6.84 -3.73
CA GLU A 190 -2.86 -6.08 -3.89
C GLU A 190 -3.19 -5.87 -5.36
N THR A 191 -2.17 -5.66 -6.20
CA THR A 191 -2.34 -5.46 -7.65
C THR A 191 -2.91 -6.70 -8.31
N GLU A 192 -2.48 -7.89 -7.88
CA GLU A 192 -2.97 -9.18 -8.39
C GLU A 192 -4.44 -9.39 -7.99
N LEU A 193 -4.77 -9.24 -6.71
CA LEU A 193 -6.15 -9.37 -6.22
C LEU A 193 -7.08 -8.36 -6.91
N CYS A 194 -6.67 -7.09 -7.01
CA CYS A 194 -7.45 -6.07 -7.71
C CYS A 194 -7.59 -6.34 -9.21
N ALA A 195 -6.62 -6.99 -9.84
CA ALA A 195 -6.73 -7.40 -11.24
C ALA A 195 -7.79 -8.51 -11.42
N ARG A 196 -7.79 -9.55 -10.55
CA ARG A 196 -8.87 -10.56 -10.53
C ARG A 196 -10.23 -9.96 -10.24
N MET A 197 -10.30 -9.05 -9.28
CA MET A 197 -11.53 -8.30 -8.96
C MET A 197 -12.04 -7.54 -10.19
N ARG A 198 -11.15 -6.87 -10.92
CA ARG A 198 -11.53 -6.12 -12.13
C ARG A 198 -11.97 -7.04 -13.27
N GLU A 199 -11.34 -8.20 -13.42
CA GLU A 199 -11.74 -9.20 -14.42
C GLU A 199 -13.13 -9.79 -14.13
N GLU A 200 -13.41 -10.12 -12.86
CA GLU A 200 -14.66 -10.76 -12.45
C GLU A 200 -15.84 -9.78 -12.39
N TYR A 201 -15.63 -8.59 -11.81
CA TYR A 201 -16.72 -7.65 -11.52
C TYR A 201 -16.72 -6.41 -12.43
N GLY A 202 -15.67 -6.17 -13.21
CA GLY A 202 -15.52 -4.95 -14.01
C GLY A 202 -15.36 -3.68 -13.16
N ARG A 203 -14.93 -3.79 -11.90
CA ARG A 203 -14.85 -2.69 -10.92
C ARG A 203 -13.42 -2.53 -10.41
N GLY A 204 -13.04 -1.29 -10.13
CA GLY A 204 -11.79 -0.92 -9.46
C GLY A 204 -11.97 -0.62 -7.97
N VAL A 205 -10.93 -0.06 -7.38
CA VAL A 205 -10.92 0.45 -6.02
C VAL A 205 -11.35 1.91 -6.05
N VAL A 206 -12.41 2.29 -5.34
CA VAL A 206 -12.84 3.69 -5.26
C VAL A 206 -11.90 4.46 -4.33
N TYR A 207 -11.26 5.50 -4.87
CA TYR A 207 -10.30 6.31 -4.13
C TYR A 207 -11.00 7.40 -3.32
N ASN A 208 -10.79 7.41 -1.99
CA ASN A 208 -11.19 8.50 -1.09
C ASN A 208 -9.96 9.08 -0.40
N PRO A 209 -9.46 10.28 -0.81
CA PRO A 209 -8.27 10.88 -0.19
C PRO A 209 -8.46 11.28 1.28
N ASP A 210 -9.70 11.36 1.77
CA ASP A 210 -9.99 11.69 3.16
C ASP A 210 -9.85 10.47 4.09
N ALA A 211 -9.87 9.23 3.53
CA ALA A 211 -9.46 8.03 4.24
C ALA A 211 -7.92 7.98 4.30
N GLU A 212 -7.33 8.71 5.25
CA GLU A 212 -5.89 8.93 5.33
C GLU A 212 -5.19 7.93 6.26
N VAL A 213 -4.04 7.42 5.83
CA VAL A 213 -3.12 6.60 6.64
C VAL A 213 -1.71 7.14 6.50
N GLY A 214 -1.06 7.44 7.62
CA GLY A 214 0.35 7.79 7.69
C GLY A 214 1.23 6.55 7.63
N HIS A 215 2.15 6.48 6.67
CA HIS A 215 3.13 5.39 6.54
C HIS A 215 4.49 5.82 7.07
N LYS A 216 5.08 5.06 7.97
CA LYS A 216 6.41 5.34 8.55
C LYS A 216 7.50 5.03 7.53
N VAL A 217 8.13 6.10 7.05
CA VAL A 217 9.24 6.00 6.09
C VAL A 217 10.55 6.04 6.86
N PHE A 218 11.17 4.87 7.02
CA PHE A 218 12.44 4.70 7.72
C PHE A 218 13.62 5.20 6.87
N GLU A 219 14.75 5.53 7.53
CA GLU A 219 15.96 6.04 6.88
C GLU A 219 16.43 5.18 5.71
N TRP A 220 16.44 3.86 5.87
CA TRP A 220 16.89 2.94 4.83
C TRP A 220 16.04 3.00 3.54
N ARG A 221 14.74 3.37 3.63
CA ARG A 221 13.85 3.58 2.46
C ARG A 221 14.16 4.89 1.72
N THR A 222 14.91 5.80 2.35
CA THR A 222 15.34 7.07 1.75
C THR A 222 16.81 7.04 1.27
N ASP A 223 17.53 5.94 1.49
CA ASP A 223 18.85 5.72 0.93
C ASP A 223 18.79 5.67 -0.61
N LYS A 224 19.74 6.38 -1.24
CA LYS A 224 19.73 6.51 -2.70
C LYS A 224 19.94 5.20 -3.43
N GLN A 225 20.81 4.32 -2.90
CA GLN A 225 21.04 3.02 -3.53
C GLN A 225 19.78 2.17 -3.46
N TRP A 226 19.14 2.12 -2.28
CA TRP A 226 17.88 1.41 -2.10
C TRP A 226 16.79 1.94 -3.05
N LEU A 227 16.65 3.28 -3.18
CA LEU A 227 15.66 3.89 -4.09
C LEU A 227 15.90 3.52 -5.55
N PHE A 228 17.16 3.46 -6.00
CA PHE A 228 17.49 3.06 -7.36
C PHE A 228 17.21 1.57 -7.60
N GLU A 229 17.60 0.70 -6.66
CA GLU A 229 17.29 -0.72 -6.72
C GLU A 229 15.76 -0.93 -6.73
N ARG A 230 15.04 -0.24 -5.86
CA ARG A 230 13.58 -0.27 -5.82
C ARG A 230 12.96 0.20 -7.14
N ALA A 231 13.40 1.32 -7.70
CA ALA A 231 12.91 1.84 -8.97
C ALA A 231 13.17 0.87 -10.13
N PHE A 232 14.34 0.23 -10.18
CA PHE A 232 14.66 -0.78 -11.19
C PHE A 232 13.72 -1.99 -11.08
N TRP A 233 13.57 -2.57 -9.89
CA TRP A 233 12.69 -3.73 -9.68
C TRP A 233 11.21 -3.41 -9.89
N GLN A 234 10.78 -2.19 -9.65
CA GLN A 234 9.43 -1.75 -10.01
C GLN A 234 9.21 -1.76 -11.53
N GLY A 235 10.17 -1.26 -12.31
CA GLY A 235 10.11 -1.34 -13.77
C GLY A 235 10.06 -2.79 -14.26
N TYR A 236 10.88 -3.66 -13.69
CA TYR A 236 10.88 -5.10 -13.98
C TYR A 236 9.53 -5.76 -13.64
N SER A 237 9.00 -5.48 -12.44
CA SER A 237 7.71 -6.04 -11.99
C SER A 237 6.54 -5.61 -12.87
N LYS A 238 6.53 -4.36 -13.34
CA LYS A 238 5.53 -3.87 -14.30
C LYS A 238 5.53 -4.71 -15.57
N ARG A 239 6.70 -4.98 -16.15
CA ARG A 239 6.80 -5.83 -17.35
C ARG A 239 6.36 -7.27 -17.08
N ALA A 240 6.73 -7.83 -15.91
CA ALA A 240 6.29 -9.17 -15.51
C ALA A 240 4.75 -9.24 -15.40
N MET A 241 4.12 -8.26 -14.77
CA MET A 241 2.66 -8.20 -14.64
C MET A 241 1.94 -8.07 -15.99
N GLU A 242 2.44 -7.28 -16.94
CA GLU A 242 1.87 -7.22 -18.31
C GLU A 242 1.88 -8.56 -19.03
N SER A 243 2.83 -9.44 -18.72
CA SER A 243 2.90 -10.78 -19.33
C SER A 243 2.01 -11.82 -18.64
N LEU A 244 1.67 -11.58 -17.36
CA LEU A 244 0.89 -12.50 -16.51
C LEU A 244 -0.59 -12.12 -16.43
N VAL A 245 -0.90 -10.83 -16.51
CA VAL A 245 -2.25 -10.26 -16.43
C VAL A 245 -2.53 -9.48 -17.72
N SER A 246 -3.77 -9.42 -18.19
CA SER A 246 -4.16 -8.83 -19.46
C SER A 246 -3.63 -7.39 -19.72
N ALA A 247 -3.62 -6.97 -21.00
CA ALA A 247 -3.06 -5.70 -21.52
C ALA A 247 -3.57 -4.39 -20.89
N ASP A 248 -4.60 -4.39 -20.05
CA ASP A 248 -5.11 -3.22 -19.32
C ASP A 248 -4.16 -2.75 -18.20
N ALA A 249 -3.19 -3.57 -17.82
CA ALA A 249 -2.21 -3.23 -16.76
C ALA A 249 -1.28 -2.05 -17.13
N SER A 250 -1.21 -1.64 -18.40
CA SER A 250 -0.30 -0.60 -18.89
C SER A 250 -0.92 0.81 -18.99
N GLN A 251 -2.22 0.97 -18.72
CA GLN A 251 -2.91 2.25 -18.92
C GLN A 251 -2.43 3.31 -17.91
N GLU A 252 -2.41 2.98 -16.63
CA GLU A 252 -1.99 3.92 -15.56
C GLU A 252 -0.53 4.37 -15.73
N GLU A 253 0.34 3.46 -16.18
CA GLU A 253 1.73 3.80 -16.47
C GLU A 253 1.87 4.81 -17.63
N SER A 254 1.01 4.68 -18.64
CA SER A 254 0.98 5.61 -19.77
C SER A 254 0.47 6.98 -19.33
N GLU A 255 -0.56 7.01 -18.50
CA GLU A 255 -1.11 8.24 -17.90
C GLU A 255 -0.09 8.94 -17.00
N PHE A 256 0.61 8.19 -16.15
CA PHE A 256 1.70 8.75 -15.33
C PHE A 256 2.82 9.36 -16.19
N LEU A 257 3.25 8.68 -17.27
CA LEU A 257 4.28 9.21 -18.18
C LEU A 257 3.79 10.46 -18.93
N GLU A 258 2.52 10.51 -19.31
CA GLU A 258 1.93 11.70 -19.93
C GLU A 258 1.90 12.87 -18.94
N GLN A 259 1.44 12.67 -17.71
CA GLN A 259 1.46 13.68 -16.64
C GLN A 259 2.90 14.12 -16.31
N LEU A 260 3.84 13.18 -16.29
CA LEU A 260 5.25 13.49 -16.07
C LEU A 260 5.77 14.51 -17.08
N LEU A 261 5.48 14.31 -18.36
CA LEU A 261 5.98 15.15 -19.45
C LEU A 261 5.18 16.45 -19.62
N THR A 262 3.88 16.40 -19.42
CA THR A 262 2.98 17.53 -19.70
C THR A 262 2.76 18.45 -18.51
N GLU A 263 2.85 17.92 -17.28
CA GLU A 263 2.57 18.69 -16.07
C GLU A 263 3.79 18.76 -15.10
N PHE A 264 4.34 17.59 -14.67
CA PHE A 264 5.30 17.58 -13.58
C PHE A 264 6.63 18.20 -13.96
N VAL A 265 7.24 17.81 -15.08
CA VAL A 265 8.48 18.40 -15.56
C VAL A 265 8.33 19.90 -15.84
N PRO A 266 7.32 20.37 -16.59
CA PRO A 266 7.12 21.80 -16.80
C PRO A 266 6.92 22.60 -15.51
N SER A 267 6.12 22.09 -14.55
CA SER A 267 5.88 22.77 -13.27
C SER A 267 7.15 22.90 -12.43
N ARG A 268 7.98 21.83 -12.39
CA ARG A 268 9.25 21.84 -11.67
C ARG A 268 10.29 22.76 -12.31
N VAL A 269 10.40 22.74 -13.63
CA VAL A 269 11.29 23.68 -14.36
C VAL A 269 10.84 25.13 -14.08
N ARG A 270 9.54 25.41 -14.16
CA ARG A 270 9.01 26.74 -13.85
C ARG A 270 9.33 27.15 -12.42
N SER A 271 9.08 26.28 -11.44
CA SER A 271 9.38 26.56 -10.03
C SER A 271 10.86 26.83 -9.80
N LEU A 272 11.76 26.05 -10.44
CA LEU A 272 13.19 26.24 -10.34
C LEU A 272 13.67 27.56 -10.97
N VAL A 273 13.03 28.01 -12.06
CA VAL A 273 13.35 29.27 -12.72
C VAL A 273 12.86 30.47 -11.94
N THR A 274 11.65 30.37 -11.36
CA THR A 274 11.02 31.47 -10.59
C THR A 274 11.63 31.65 -9.20
N GLU A 275 11.99 30.54 -8.58
CA GLU A 275 12.54 30.47 -7.21
C GLU A 275 13.68 29.45 -7.18
N PRO A 276 14.89 29.83 -7.61
CA PRO A 276 16.03 28.90 -7.66
C PRO A 276 16.38 28.39 -6.26
N ASP A 277 16.41 27.03 -6.15
CA ASP A 277 16.72 26.31 -4.92
C ASP A 277 17.50 25.04 -5.26
N THR A 278 18.46 24.67 -4.42
CA THR A 278 19.26 23.45 -4.57
C THR A 278 18.44 22.18 -4.38
N GLU A 279 17.44 22.20 -3.49
CA GLU A 279 16.51 21.08 -3.29
C GLU A 279 15.65 20.87 -4.53
N LYS A 280 15.05 21.95 -5.08
CA LYS A 280 14.28 21.88 -6.33
C LYS A 280 15.09 21.36 -7.52
N ALA A 281 16.38 21.79 -7.61
CA ALA A 281 17.27 21.28 -8.64
C ALA A 281 17.58 19.78 -8.46
N ALA A 282 17.85 19.35 -7.22
CA ALA A 282 18.06 17.95 -6.90
C ALA A 282 16.84 17.09 -7.20
N GLN A 283 15.64 17.55 -6.86
CA GLN A 283 14.37 16.87 -7.16
C GLN A 283 14.15 16.71 -8.66
N LEU A 284 14.43 17.76 -9.45
CA LEU A 284 14.30 17.67 -10.91
C LEU A 284 15.29 16.66 -11.52
N VAL A 285 16.53 16.62 -11.05
CA VAL A 285 17.52 15.62 -11.48
C VAL A 285 17.07 14.22 -11.09
N THR A 286 16.64 14.04 -9.84
CA THR A 286 16.19 12.73 -9.32
C THR A 286 14.98 12.22 -10.08
N LEU A 287 14.06 13.10 -10.46
CA LEU A 287 12.89 12.75 -11.28
C LEU A 287 13.31 12.08 -12.60
N PHE A 288 14.27 12.65 -13.35
CA PHE A 288 14.77 12.04 -14.58
C PHE A 288 15.54 10.75 -14.33
N VAL A 289 16.35 10.71 -13.28
CA VAL A 289 17.15 9.51 -12.96
C VAL A 289 16.27 8.35 -12.58
N LEU A 290 15.27 8.55 -11.70
CA LEU A 290 14.32 7.50 -11.32
C LEU A 290 13.47 7.02 -12.51
N THR A 291 13.00 7.95 -13.36
CA THR A 291 12.28 7.59 -14.60
C THR A 291 13.15 6.70 -15.50
N GLY A 292 14.42 7.07 -15.72
CA GLY A 292 15.35 6.28 -16.50
C GLY A 292 15.66 4.91 -15.88
N THR A 293 15.75 4.86 -14.55
CA THR A 293 15.98 3.61 -13.80
C THR A 293 14.80 2.64 -13.92
N ILE A 294 13.56 3.13 -13.77
CA ILE A 294 12.35 2.33 -13.97
C ILE A 294 12.29 1.83 -15.41
N GLY A 295 12.54 2.70 -16.40
CA GLY A 295 12.59 2.31 -17.81
C GLY A 295 13.65 1.24 -18.08
N SER A 296 14.82 1.29 -17.44
CA SER A 296 15.85 0.26 -17.58
C SER A 296 15.42 -1.09 -16.99
N GLY A 297 14.73 -1.09 -15.86
CA GLY A 297 14.15 -2.30 -15.27
C GLY A 297 13.09 -2.92 -16.16
N TYR A 298 12.21 -2.10 -16.74
CA TYR A 298 11.21 -2.55 -17.71
C TYR A 298 11.85 -3.18 -18.96
N LEU A 299 12.87 -2.52 -19.54
CA LEU A 299 13.61 -3.05 -20.68
C LEU A 299 14.34 -4.37 -20.34
N TYR A 300 14.89 -4.48 -19.14
CA TYR A 300 15.49 -5.72 -18.67
C TYR A 300 14.43 -6.84 -18.57
N GLY A 301 13.24 -6.52 -18.07
CA GLY A 301 12.11 -7.45 -18.04
C GLY A 301 11.71 -7.98 -19.42
N LEU A 302 11.85 -7.21 -20.50
CA LEU A 302 11.59 -7.67 -21.87
C LEU A 302 12.52 -8.80 -22.34
N LEU A 303 13.66 -9.01 -21.68
CA LEU A 303 14.61 -10.07 -22.00
C LEU A 303 14.29 -11.39 -21.26
N GLU A 304 13.48 -11.31 -20.21
CA GLU A 304 13.18 -12.45 -19.34
C GLU A 304 11.72 -12.93 -19.44
N TRP A 305 10.80 -12.04 -19.85
CA TRP A 305 9.35 -12.25 -20.04
C TRP A 305 8.95 -12.00 -21.49
#